data_f2782eb18e537a7b535750d57884444e
#
_entry.id   f2782eb18e537a7b535750d57884444e
#
_cell.length_a   1.000
_cell.length_b   1.000
_cell.length_c   1.000
_cell.angle_alpha   90.00
_cell.angle_beta   90.00
_cell.angle_gamma   90.00
#
_symmetry.space_group_name_H-M   'P 1'
#
loop_
_entity.id
_entity.type
_entity.pdbx_description
1 polymer ?
#
loop_
_entity_poly.entity_id
_entity_poly.type
_entity_poly.pdbx_seq_one_letter_code
_entity_poly.pdbx_strand_id
1 'polypeptide(L)'
;MQAGLLPYYFLQQLGIDPARDLAVCSFYDERQGEAASDERDVVERVGRREYDAGAVSGRTIDGLQAEGVLTPAGFRIIWSSPGYSHCCFTAHRDLDPVLVEKITQAFVTIDAHDPAGKAVLEGEGCKSFVSGIITGWETLETAAEQAGIL
;
A
#
# COMPACT_ATOMS: atom_id res chain seq x y z
N MET A 1 -4.49 5.11 2.37
CA MET A 1 -4.02 5.11 3.78
C MET A 1 -2.55 4.71 3.91
N GLN A 2 -2.11 3.58 3.39
CA GLN A 2 -0.73 3.07 3.58
C GLN A 2 0.34 3.93 2.89
N ALA A 3 0.10 4.37 1.65
CA ALA A 3 1.00 5.31 0.95
C ALA A 3 1.00 6.74 1.52
N GLY A 4 0.17 7.02 2.51
CA GLY A 4 0.15 8.26 3.26
C GLY A 4 0.72 8.10 4.67
N LEU A 5 0.11 7.22 5.49
CA LEU A 5 0.45 7.07 6.90
C LEU A 5 1.91 6.68 7.14
N LEU A 6 2.41 5.63 6.48
CA LEU A 6 3.78 5.16 6.68
C LEU A 6 4.84 6.17 6.19
N PRO A 7 4.76 6.74 4.97
CA PRO A 7 5.68 7.79 4.58
C PRO A 7 5.70 8.99 5.53
N TYR A 8 4.53 9.43 5.99
CA TYR A 8 4.42 10.51 6.96
C TYR A 8 5.14 10.18 8.28
N TYR A 9 4.87 9.00 8.82
CA TYR A 9 5.55 8.49 10.02
C TYR A 9 7.07 8.44 9.85
N PHE A 10 7.57 7.87 8.74
CA PHE A 10 9.01 7.75 8.53
C PHE A 10 9.71 9.09 8.31
N LEU A 11 9.05 10.07 7.68
CA LEU A 11 9.59 11.44 7.62
C LEU A 11 9.77 12.01 9.02
N GLN A 12 8.79 11.85 9.91
CA GLN A 12 8.91 12.28 11.30
C GLN A 12 10.05 11.57 12.05
N GLN A 13 10.25 10.26 11.83
CA GLN A 13 11.39 9.53 12.42
C GLN A 13 12.74 10.06 11.92
N LEU A 14 12.80 10.63 10.73
CA LEU A 14 13.99 11.30 10.19
C LEU A 14 14.12 12.76 10.63
N GLY A 15 13.24 13.24 11.50
CA GLY A 15 13.25 14.61 12.02
C GLY A 15 12.61 15.64 11.06
N ILE A 16 11.91 15.18 10.03
CA ILE A 16 11.16 16.03 9.10
C ILE A 16 9.70 16.01 9.52
N ASP A 17 9.17 17.14 9.93
CA ASP A 17 7.74 17.30 10.18
C ASP A 17 7.04 17.76 8.90
N PRO A 18 6.27 16.88 8.22
CA PRO A 18 5.65 17.24 6.94
C PRO A 18 4.72 18.46 7.02
N ALA A 19 4.07 18.68 8.15
CA ALA A 19 3.18 19.82 8.33
C ALA A 19 3.92 21.16 8.48
N ARG A 20 5.16 21.12 8.97
CA ARG A 20 5.97 22.32 9.22
C ARG A 20 7.06 22.55 8.17
N ASP A 21 7.72 21.47 7.74
CA ASP A 21 8.97 21.54 6.99
C ASP A 21 8.74 21.43 5.46
N LEU A 22 7.56 21.00 5.02
CA LEU A 22 7.18 20.95 3.61
C LEU A 22 6.27 22.12 3.24
N ALA A 23 6.46 22.70 2.07
CA ALA A 23 5.59 23.76 1.56
C ALA A 23 4.14 23.26 1.35
N VAL A 24 4.00 22.04 0.87
CA VAL A 24 2.72 21.32 0.70
C VAL A 24 2.96 19.85 1.00
N CYS A 25 2.08 19.27 1.81
CA CYS A 25 1.94 17.83 1.96
C CYS A 25 0.46 17.49 1.76
N SER A 26 0.12 16.72 0.74
CA SER A 26 -1.27 16.38 0.44
C SER A 26 -1.41 14.89 0.16
N PHE A 27 -2.57 14.35 0.52
CA PHE A 27 -2.97 12.99 0.18
C PHE A 27 -3.85 13.03 -1.08
N TYR A 28 -3.81 11.97 -1.89
CA TYR A 28 -4.54 11.92 -3.16
C TYR A 28 -6.07 11.97 -2.96
N ASP A 29 -6.58 11.47 -1.86
CA ASP A 29 -8.01 11.47 -1.49
C ASP A 29 -8.50 12.84 -1.01
N GLU A 30 -7.61 13.75 -0.65
CA GLU A 30 -7.95 15.13 -0.27
C GLU A 30 -8.15 16.05 -1.49
N ARG A 31 -7.76 15.59 -2.67
CA ARG A 31 -7.84 16.38 -3.91
C ARG A 31 -9.25 16.31 -4.48
N GLN A 32 -10.02 17.39 -4.32
CA GLN A 32 -11.38 17.49 -4.81
C GLN A 32 -11.44 17.77 -6.31
N GLY A 33 -12.38 17.12 -7.00
CA GLY A 33 -12.83 17.51 -8.34
C GLY A 33 -12.13 16.85 -9.53
N GLU A 34 -11.19 15.93 -9.34
CA GLU A 34 -10.56 15.17 -10.42
C GLU A 34 -10.99 13.70 -10.41
N ALA A 35 -11.07 13.10 -11.60
CA ALA A 35 -11.32 11.68 -11.75
C ALA A 35 -10.27 10.89 -10.96
N ALA A 36 -10.72 9.90 -10.21
CA ALA A 36 -10.01 8.94 -9.41
C ALA A 36 -8.50 9.18 -9.30
N SER A 37 -8.09 9.98 -8.32
CA SER A 37 -6.70 10.11 -7.97
C SER A 37 -6.23 8.78 -7.35
N ASP A 38 -5.20 8.19 -7.93
CA ASP A 38 -4.56 6.97 -7.46
C ASP A 38 -3.05 7.16 -7.35
N GLU A 39 -2.32 6.10 -7.04
CA GLU A 39 -0.86 6.15 -6.95
C GLU A 39 -0.20 6.47 -8.31
N ARG A 40 -0.83 6.15 -9.44
CA ARG A 40 -0.35 6.52 -10.78
C ARG A 40 -0.35 8.03 -10.96
N ASP A 41 -1.44 8.71 -10.57
CA ASP A 41 -1.54 10.17 -10.61
C ASP A 41 -0.43 10.84 -9.77
N VAL A 42 -0.06 10.26 -8.62
CA VAL A 42 1.07 10.75 -7.82
C VAL A 42 2.36 10.75 -8.64
N VAL A 43 2.69 9.64 -9.32
CA VAL A 43 3.90 9.54 -10.15
C VAL A 43 3.85 10.52 -11.32
N GLU A 44 2.71 10.61 -11.99
CA GLU A 44 2.55 11.53 -13.13
C GLU A 44 2.73 13.00 -12.73
N ARG A 45 2.20 13.42 -11.58
CA ARG A 45 2.38 14.79 -11.06
C ARG A 45 3.82 15.10 -10.69
N VAL A 46 4.55 14.14 -10.11
CA VAL A 46 6.00 14.28 -9.91
C VAL A 46 6.72 14.42 -11.26
N GLY A 47 6.34 13.60 -12.26
CA GLY A 47 6.89 13.69 -13.61
C GLY A 47 6.65 15.04 -14.29
N ARG A 48 5.49 15.65 -14.04
CA ARG A 48 5.15 17.02 -14.52
C ARG A 48 5.74 18.14 -13.65
N ARG A 49 6.47 17.80 -12.58
CA ARG A 49 7.06 18.74 -11.62
C ARG A 49 6.03 19.60 -10.88
N GLU A 50 4.83 19.09 -10.69
CA GLU A 50 3.80 19.69 -9.83
C GLU A 50 4.14 19.46 -8.35
N TYR A 51 4.85 18.37 -8.05
CA TYR A 51 5.43 18.04 -6.75
C TYR A 51 6.88 17.60 -6.92
N ASP A 52 7.69 17.86 -5.90
CA ASP A 52 9.10 17.47 -5.89
C ASP A 52 9.29 15.98 -5.61
N ALA A 53 8.37 15.37 -4.83
CA ALA A 53 8.38 13.97 -4.46
C ALA A 53 6.96 13.44 -4.27
N GLY A 54 6.82 12.12 -4.32
CA GLY A 54 5.57 11.41 -4.04
C GLY A 54 5.85 10.04 -3.44
N ALA A 55 4.91 9.52 -2.66
CA ALA A 55 4.97 8.20 -2.07
C ALA A 55 3.92 7.28 -2.71
N VAL A 56 4.35 6.11 -3.12
CA VAL A 56 3.52 5.08 -3.73
C VAL A 56 3.99 3.69 -3.29
N SER A 57 3.16 2.68 -3.50
CA SER A 57 3.54 1.29 -3.20
C SER A 57 4.63 0.77 -4.14
N GLY A 58 5.42 -0.19 -3.67
CA GLY A 58 6.40 -0.88 -4.52
C GLY A 58 5.74 -1.54 -5.74
N ARG A 59 4.53 -2.07 -5.59
CA ARG A 59 3.76 -2.66 -6.68
C ARG A 59 3.45 -1.65 -7.80
N THR A 60 3.06 -0.43 -7.44
CA THR A 60 2.84 0.65 -8.41
C THR A 60 4.13 0.99 -9.14
N ILE A 61 5.26 1.05 -8.43
CA ILE A 61 6.59 1.25 -9.04
C ILE A 61 6.88 0.16 -10.08
N ASP A 62 6.76 -1.12 -9.70
CA ASP A 62 7.02 -2.25 -10.59
C ASP A 62 6.12 -2.23 -11.84
N GLY A 63 4.83 -1.94 -11.66
CA GLY A 63 3.87 -1.82 -12.76
C GLY A 63 4.22 -0.70 -13.73
N LEU A 64 4.49 0.50 -13.22
CA LEU A 64 4.83 1.66 -14.05
C LEU A 64 6.21 1.53 -14.72
N GLN A 65 7.15 0.80 -14.12
CA GLN A 65 8.41 0.43 -14.77
C GLN A 65 8.18 -0.53 -15.92
N ALA A 66 7.35 -1.56 -15.72
CA ALA A 66 7.01 -2.52 -16.79
C ALA A 66 6.30 -1.85 -17.97
N GLU A 67 5.48 -0.82 -17.71
CA GLU A 67 4.82 0.00 -18.73
C GLU A 67 5.75 1.04 -19.39
N GLY A 68 6.96 1.22 -18.89
CA GLY A 68 7.90 2.24 -19.37
C GLY A 68 7.55 3.68 -18.99
N VAL A 69 6.58 3.89 -18.11
CA VAL A 69 6.18 5.22 -17.59
C VAL A 69 7.22 5.73 -16.59
N LEU A 70 7.67 4.85 -15.70
CA LEU A 70 8.68 5.18 -14.70
C LEU A 70 10.04 4.68 -15.19
N THR A 71 10.88 5.61 -15.64
CA THR A 71 12.20 5.29 -16.17
C THR A 71 13.32 5.84 -15.28
N PRO A 72 14.50 5.18 -15.22
CA PRO A 72 15.65 5.67 -14.44
C PRO A 72 16.12 7.08 -14.84
N ALA A 73 15.81 7.51 -16.06
CA ALA A 73 16.17 8.83 -16.55
C ALA A 73 15.24 9.95 -16.02
N GLY A 74 13.97 9.60 -15.69
CA GLY A 74 12.95 10.54 -15.26
C GLY A 74 12.72 10.58 -13.75
N PHE A 75 13.00 9.48 -13.06
CA PHE A 75 12.66 9.32 -11.65
C PHE A 75 13.79 8.65 -10.86
N ARG A 76 13.84 8.97 -9.57
CA ARG A 76 14.74 8.34 -8.62
C ARG A 76 13.96 7.92 -7.37
N ILE A 77 14.08 6.66 -6.98
CA ILE A 77 13.61 6.19 -5.67
C ILE A 77 14.61 6.69 -4.64
N ILE A 78 14.15 7.54 -3.73
CA ILE A 78 14.99 8.16 -2.70
C ILE A 78 14.93 7.38 -1.37
N TRP A 79 13.88 6.61 -1.17
CA TRP A 79 13.69 5.81 0.04
C TRP A 79 12.65 4.70 -0.19
N SER A 80 12.79 3.59 0.52
CA SER A 80 11.81 2.50 0.59
C SER A 80 11.63 2.03 2.01
N SER A 81 10.39 1.83 2.45
CA SER A 81 10.09 1.25 3.76
C SER A 81 10.48 -0.23 3.84
N PRO A 82 10.69 -0.76 5.04
CA PRO A 82 10.58 -2.20 5.24
C PRO A 82 9.23 -2.73 4.74
N GLY A 83 9.21 -3.96 4.24
CA GLY A 83 7.98 -4.63 3.85
C GLY A 83 7.11 -4.98 5.05
N TYR A 84 5.80 -5.03 4.84
CA TYR A 84 4.83 -5.50 5.84
C TYR A 84 3.76 -6.34 5.17
N SER A 85 3.07 -7.17 5.95
CA SER A 85 1.93 -7.95 5.46
C SER A 85 0.76 -7.03 5.15
N HIS A 86 0.22 -7.16 3.96
CA HIS A 86 -0.79 -6.27 3.39
C HIS A 86 -2.07 -7.04 3.08
N CYS A 87 -3.23 -6.36 3.13
CA CYS A 87 -4.53 -6.93 2.75
C CYS A 87 -4.86 -8.23 3.50
N CYS A 88 -4.98 -8.16 4.82
CA CYS A 88 -5.39 -9.30 5.62
C CYS A 88 -6.93 -9.44 5.65
N PHE A 89 -7.43 -10.62 5.33
CA PHE A 89 -8.79 -11.00 5.66
C PHE A 89 -8.88 -11.33 7.15
N THR A 90 -9.75 -10.65 7.87
CA THR A 90 -9.91 -10.82 9.31
C THR A 90 -11.29 -11.36 9.65
N ALA A 91 -11.35 -12.30 10.59
CA ALA A 91 -12.60 -12.81 11.13
C ALA A 91 -12.90 -12.16 12.50
N HIS A 92 -14.18 -11.95 12.80
CA HIS A 92 -14.58 -11.53 14.14
C HIS A 92 -14.15 -12.59 15.16
N ARG A 93 -13.68 -12.16 16.34
CA ARG A 93 -13.15 -13.03 17.40
C ARG A 93 -14.15 -14.11 17.86
N ASP A 94 -15.44 -13.85 17.78
CA ASP A 94 -16.52 -14.75 18.22
C ASP A 94 -17.04 -15.65 17.09
N LEU A 95 -16.41 -15.60 15.89
CA LEU A 95 -16.77 -16.53 14.82
C LEU A 95 -16.35 -17.95 15.19
N ASP A 96 -17.19 -18.94 14.89
CA ASP A 96 -16.88 -20.34 15.13
C ASP A 96 -15.51 -20.71 14.58
N PRO A 97 -14.56 -21.19 15.42
CA PRO A 97 -13.21 -21.57 14.99
C PRO A 97 -13.19 -22.59 13.85
N VAL A 98 -14.16 -23.50 13.79
CA VAL A 98 -14.27 -24.49 12.70
C VAL A 98 -14.61 -23.79 11.38
N LEU A 99 -15.43 -22.74 11.43
CA LEU A 99 -15.75 -21.94 10.24
C LEU A 99 -14.54 -21.08 9.82
N VAL A 100 -13.83 -20.49 10.78
CA VAL A 100 -12.59 -19.74 10.51
C VAL A 100 -11.58 -20.62 9.78
N GLU A 101 -11.36 -21.84 10.28
CA GLU A 101 -10.43 -22.79 9.65
C GLU A 101 -10.88 -23.15 8.22
N LYS A 102 -12.17 -23.42 8.00
CA LYS A 102 -12.70 -23.71 6.66
C LYS A 102 -12.51 -22.55 5.70
N ILE A 103 -12.74 -21.31 6.14
CA ILE A 103 -12.54 -20.10 5.33
C ILE A 103 -11.04 -19.96 5.03
N THR A 104 -10.17 -20.12 6.03
CA THR A 104 -8.72 -20.05 5.83
C THR A 104 -8.26 -21.08 4.81
N GLN A 105 -8.69 -22.33 4.93
CA GLN A 105 -8.35 -23.38 3.96
C GLN A 105 -8.89 -23.08 2.56
N ALA A 106 -10.09 -22.53 2.45
CA ALA A 106 -10.64 -22.12 1.15
C ALA A 106 -9.75 -21.08 0.45
N PHE A 107 -9.21 -20.09 1.18
CA PHE A 107 -8.29 -19.10 0.62
C PHE A 107 -6.92 -19.69 0.27
N VAL A 108 -6.27 -20.40 1.21
CA VAL A 108 -4.90 -20.86 0.98
C VAL A 108 -4.78 -21.98 -0.05
N THR A 109 -5.89 -22.64 -0.39
CA THR A 109 -5.95 -23.68 -1.43
C THR A 109 -6.41 -23.17 -2.79
N ILE A 110 -6.60 -21.86 -2.97
CA ILE A 110 -6.96 -21.29 -4.29
C ILE A 110 -5.84 -21.63 -5.30
N ASP A 111 -6.24 -22.31 -6.37
CA ASP A 111 -5.31 -22.73 -7.43
C ASP A 111 -5.30 -21.72 -8.58
N ALA A 112 -4.12 -21.19 -8.88
CA ALA A 112 -3.89 -20.30 -10.00
C ALA A 112 -4.09 -20.97 -11.40
N HIS A 113 -4.12 -22.31 -11.45
CA HIS A 113 -4.39 -23.05 -12.69
C HIS A 113 -5.90 -23.20 -12.96
N ASP A 114 -6.74 -23.05 -11.94
CA ASP A 114 -8.19 -22.97 -12.11
C ASP A 114 -8.58 -21.56 -12.57
N PRO A 115 -9.42 -21.42 -13.63
CA PRO A 115 -9.83 -20.10 -14.14
C PRO A 115 -10.46 -19.18 -13.08
N ALA A 116 -11.29 -19.73 -12.18
CA ALA A 116 -11.93 -18.95 -11.12
C ALA A 116 -10.92 -18.55 -10.05
N GLY A 117 -10.03 -19.46 -9.64
CA GLY A 117 -8.94 -19.20 -8.72
C GLY A 117 -7.97 -18.14 -9.26
N LYS A 118 -7.60 -18.24 -10.52
CA LYS A 118 -6.77 -17.24 -11.20
C LYS A 118 -7.42 -15.85 -11.17
N ALA A 119 -8.71 -15.75 -11.49
CA ALA A 119 -9.42 -14.48 -11.49
C ALA A 119 -9.44 -13.82 -10.09
N VAL A 120 -9.60 -14.60 -9.02
CA VAL A 120 -9.51 -14.11 -7.63
C VAL A 120 -8.11 -13.59 -7.33
N LEU A 121 -7.06 -14.37 -7.62
CA LEU A 121 -5.67 -13.98 -7.34
C LEU A 121 -5.25 -12.74 -8.14
N GLU A 122 -5.66 -12.64 -9.40
CA GLU A 122 -5.41 -11.46 -10.24
C GLU A 122 -6.17 -10.22 -9.72
N GLY A 123 -7.43 -10.38 -9.29
CA GLY A 123 -8.21 -9.31 -8.70
C GLY A 123 -7.59 -8.74 -7.42
N GLU A 124 -7.06 -9.60 -6.55
CA GLU A 124 -6.32 -9.22 -5.35
C GLU A 124 -4.86 -8.83 -5.63
N GLY A 125 -4.40 -9.07 -6.85
CA GLY A 125 -3.03 -8.80 -7.30
C GLY A 125 -1.98 -9.56 -6.52
N CYS A 126 -2.27 -10.77 -6.12
CA CYS A 126 -1.38 -11.65 -5.40
C CYS A 126 -1.16 -12.97 -6.18
N LYS A 127 -0.17 -13.76 -5.76
CA LYS A 127 0.12 -15.07 -6.37
C LYS A 127 -0.49 -16.22 -5.58
N SER A 128 -0.74 -16.02 -4.30
CA SER A 128 -1.35 -16.98 -3.39
C SER A 128 -1.76 -16.29 -2.11
N PHE A 129 -2.66 -16.90 -1.37
CA PHE A 129 -2.95 -16.54 0.01
C PHE A 129 -2.14 -17.41 0.96
N VAL A 130 -1.77 -16.84 2.10
CA VAL A 130 -1.05 -17.54 3.17
C VAL A 130 -1.82 -17.37 4.48
N SER A 131 -1.67 -18.34 5.39
CA SER A 131 -2.33 -18.26 6.69
C SER A 131 -1.73 -17.16 7.55
N GLY A 132 -2.59 -16.40 8.19
CA GLY A 132 -2.41 -15.34 9.19
C GLY A 132 -1.00 -14.81 9.48
N ILE A 133 -0.39 -14.09 8.56
CA ILE A 133 0.91 -13.42 8.75
C ILE A 133 0.67 -11.93 8.95
N ILE A 134 1.22 -11.38 10.03
CA ILE A 134 1.14 -9.95 10.39
C ILE A 134 2.53 -9.30 10.48
N THR A 135 3.49 -9.78 9.70
CA THR A 135 4.88 -9.27 9.71
C THR A 135 4.91 -7.78 9.37
N GLY A 136 5.58 -7.01 10.21
CA GLY A 136 5.76 -5.55 10.03
C GLY A 136 4.58 -4.70 10.50
N TRP A 137 3.58 -5.29 11.17
CA TRP A 137 2.41 -4.56 11.67
C TRP A 137 2.74 -3.65 12.85
N GLU A 138 3.76 -3.96 13.65
CA GLU A 138 4.18 -3.14 14.80
C GLU A 138 4.49 -1.70 14.37
N THR A 139 5.12 -1.53 13.21
CA THR A 139 5.40 -0.21 12.65
C THR A 139 4.10 0.49 12.21
N LEU A 140 3.17 -0.24 11.65
CA LEU A 140 1.88 0.29 11.21
C LEU A 140 1.03 0.72 12.42
N GLU A 141 0.99 -0.08 13.48
CA GLU A 141 0.31 0.23 14.74
C GLU A 141 0.89 1.50 15.37
N THR A 142 2.23 1.57 15.51
CA THR A 142 2.90 2.76 16.04
C THR A 142 2.59 4.02 15.21
N ALA A 143 2.59 3.90 13.89
CA ALA A 143 2.25 5.01 13.01
C ALA A 143 0.79 5.45 13.17
N ALA A 144 -0.12 4.49 13.33
CA ALA A 144 -1.55 4.77 13.53
C ALA A 144 -1.83 5.41 14.91
N GLU A 145 -1.16 4.94 15.97
CA GLU A 145 -1.22 5.55 17.30
C GLU A 145 -0.72 7.00 17.27
N GLN A 146 0.43 7.27 16.65
CA GLN A 146 0.98 8.63 16.54
C GLN A 146 0.09 9.57 15.72
N ALA A 147 -0.64 9.02 14.75
CA ALA A 147 -1.61 9.78 13.95
C ALA A 147 -2.98 9.93 14.64
N GLY A 148 -3.20 9.34 15.82
CA GLY A 148 -4.47 9.37 16.53
C GLY A 148 -5.60 8.59 15.84
N ILE A 149 -5.25 7.55 15.09
CA ILE A 149 -6.20 6.66 14.40
C ILE A 149 -6.60 5.47 15.29
N LEU A 150 -5.71 5.07 16.21
CA LEU A 150 -5.91 4.04 17.23
C LEU A 150 -5.88 4.65 18.61
#